data_c80af2036043d24b69eb35fac9678fcb
#
_entry.id   c80af2036043d24b69eb35fac9678fcb
#
_cell.length_a   1.000
_cell.length_b   1.000
_cell.length_c   1.000
_cell.angle_alpha   90.00
_cell.angle_beta   90.00
_cell.angle_gamma   90.00
#
_symmetry.space_group_name_H-M   'P 1'
#
loop_
_entity.id
_entity.type
_entity.pdbx_description
1 polymer ?
#
loop_
_entity_poly.entity_id
_entity_poly.type
_entity_poly.pdbx_seq_one_letter_code
_entity_poly.pdbx_strand_id
1 'polypeptide(L)'
;MSQPKAYLEHVAFWVRDIQWHIRFFSEVCGMTMREMQGEAEQPAQYWTLGGLQFIHQPDFAGPEGRMAHLGIMCEDLEAALAAAHRFGVSEMPQGRNWLRLPDGLAVEFIQAVPAKCVAQALAIDPRAEVTA
;
A
#
# COMPACT_ATOMS: atom_id res chain seq x y z
N MET A 1 3.76 -28.48 -1.98
CA MET A 1 3.13 -27.26 -2.51
C MET A 1 3.66 -26.05 -1.78
N SER A 2 4.03 -25.05 -2.53
CA SER A 2 4.48 -23.80 -1.91
C SER A 2 3.30 -22.99 -1.40
N GLN A 3 3.53 -22.27 -0.30
CA GLN A 3 2.58 -21.33 0.24
C GLN A 3 2.41 -20.17 -0.74
N PRO A 4 1.18 -19.78 -1.10
CA PRO A 4 0.97 -18.55 -1.89
C PRO A 4 1.57 -17.35 -1.17
N LYS A 5 2.19 -16.47 -1.94
CA LYS A 5 2.96 -15.36 -1.38
C LYS A 5 2.29 -14.03 -1.64
N ALA A 6 2.76 -13.03 -0.93
CA ALA A 6 2.27 -11.65 -1.05
C ALA A 6 3.43 -10.70 -0.80
N TYR A 7 3.29 -9.45 -1.28
CA TYR A 7 4.27 -8.42 -0.97
C TYR A 7 3.57 -7.12 -0.59
N LEU A 8 4.29 -6.26 0.11
CA LEU A 8 3.83 -4.92 0.43
C LEU A 8 3.80 -4.09 -0.85
N GLU A 9 2.61 -3.69 -1.28
CA GLU A 9 2.45 -2.93 -2.51
C GLU A 9 2.49 -1.43 -2.24
N HIS A 10 1.82 -0.96 -1.16
CA HIS A 10 1.87 0.45 -0.82
C HIS A 10 1.65 0.69 0.68
N VAL A 11 2.09 1.86 1.14
CA VAL A 11 1.78 2.39 2.45
C VAL A 11 1.01 3.69 2.24
N ALA A 12 -0.16 3.81 2.84
CA ALA A 12 -1.04 4.95 2.67
C ALA A 12 -0.92 5.90 3.87
N PHE A 13 -0.81 7.20 3.58
CA PHE A 13 -0.72 8.25 4.59
C PHE A 13 -1.81 9.30 4.39
N TRP A 14 -2.36 9.79 5.47
CA TRP A 14 -3.17 10.99 5.44
C TRP A 14 -2.25 12.21 5.43
N VAL A 15 -2.45 13.12 4.48
CA VAL A 15 -1.63 14.33 4.35
C VAL A 15 -2.52 15.55 4.21
N ARG A 16 -2.13 16.65 4.86
CA ARG A 16 -2.91 17.90 4.79
C ARG A 16 -2.65 18.68 3.52
N ASP A 17 -1.42 18.65 3.02
CA ASP A 17 -1.01 19.33 1.79
C ASP A 17 -0.46 18.28 0.82
N ILE A 18 -1.35 17.74 0.00
CA ILE A 18 -0.97 16.66 -0.91
C ILE A 18 -0.01 17.15 -1.99
N GLN A 19 -0.16 18.41 -2.46
CA GLN A 19 0.73 18.96 -3.48
C GLN A 19 2.17 19.06 -2.99
N TRP A 20 2.35 19.45 -1.73
CA TRP A 20 3.68 19.51 -1.14
C TRP A 20 4.34 18.11 -1.14
N HIS A 21 3.57 17.10 -0.74
CA HIS A 21 4.09 15.73 -0.67
C HIS A 21 4.42 15.20 -2.07
N ILE A 22 3.57 15.46 -3.05
CA ILE A 22 3.83 15.05 -4.43
C ILE A 22 5.14 15.66 -4.91
N ARG A 23 5.31 16.97 -4.73
CA ARG A 23 6.52 17.65 -5.17
C ARG A 23 7.76 17.15 -4.43
N PHE A 24 7.66 17.02 -3.11
CA PHE A 24 8.81 16.57 -2.31
C PHE A 24 9.31 15.21 -2.79
N PHE A 25 8.43 14.23 -2.88
CA PHE A 25 8.86 12.88 -3.22
C PHE A 25 9.23 12.71 -4.69
N SER A 26 8.66 13.51 -5.58
CA SER A 26 9.08 13.46 -6.98
C SER A 26 10.42 14.18 -7.21
N GLU A 27 10.61 15.34 -6.61
CA GLU A 27 11.82 16.15 -6.85
C GLU A 27 13.02 15.63 -6.07
N VAL A 28 12.82 15.21 -4.83
CA VAL A 28 13.92 14.76 -3.97
C VAL A 28 14.24 13.28 -4.20
N CYS A 29 13.23 12.46 -4.38
CA CYS A 29 13.39 11.00 -4.42
C CYS A 29 13.13 10.37 -5.79
N GLY A 30 12.69 11.16 -6.77
CA GLY A 30 12.35 10.61 -8.08
C GLY A 30 11.13 9.72 -8.10
N MET A 31 10.31 9.78 -7.04
CA MET A 31 9.11 8.96 -6.93
C MET A 31 7.95 9.65 -7.64
N THR A 32 7.88 9.43 -8.95
CA THR A 32 6.88 10.07 -9.80
C THR A 32 5.55 9.32 -9.75
N MET A 33 4.56 9.86 -10.44
CA MET A 33 3.19 9.34 -10.39
C MET A 33 3.07 7.94 -10.97
N ARG A 34 2.41 7.06 -10.23
CA ARG A 34 1.93 5.79 -10.75
C ARG A 34 0.44 5.85 -11.05
N GLU A 35 -0.34 6.46 -10.17
CA GLU A 35 -1.79 6.53 -10.27
C GLU A 35 -2.31 7.72 -9.49
N MET A 36 -3.48 8.25 -9.86
CA MET A 36 -4.07 9.40 -9.21
C MET A 36 -5.59 9.30 -9.29
N GLN A 37 -6.27 9.78 -8.25
CA GLN A 37 -7.72 9.96 -8.22
C GLN A 37 -8.04 11.40 -7.89
N GLY A 38 -9.11 11.91 -8.48
CA GLY A 38 -9.53 13.29 -8.28
C GLY A 38 -8.96 14.19 -9.37
N GLU A 39 -8.84 15.49 -9.07
CA GLU A 39 -8.39 16.47 -10.04
C GLU A 39 -6.88 16.67 -9.99
N ALA A 40 -6.29 16.99 -11.15
CA ALA A 40 -4.83 17.11 -11.28
C ALA A 40 -4.25 18.18 -10.36
N GLU A 41 -4.96 19.31 -10.20
CA GLU A 41 -4.49 20.42 -9.36
C GLU A 41 -4.61 20.12 -7.87
N GLN A 42 -5.55 19.24 -7.48
CA GLN A 42 -5.76 18.88 -6.09
C GLN A 42 -6.26 17.45 -6.03
N PRO A 43 -5.38 16.46 -6.20
CA PRO A 43 -5.78 15.06 -6.15
C PRO A 43 -6.40 14.70 -4.81
N ALA A 44 -7.41 13.83 -4.85
CA ALA A 44 -7.95 13.24 -3.63
C ALA A 44 -7.01 12.15 -3.11
N GLN A 45 -6.42 11.41 -4.03
CA GLN A 45 -5.42 10.38 -3.71
C GLN A 45 -4.37 10.35 -4.79
N TYR A 46 -3.16 9.95 -4.42
CA TYR A 46 -2.02 9.93 -5.34
C TYR A 46 -1.07 8.80 -4.94
N TRP A 47 -0.74 7.95 -5.90
CA TRP A 47 0.20 6.84 -5.69
C TRP A 47 1.49 7.12 -6.45
N THR A 48 2.61 6.92 -5.79
CA THR A 48 3.92 7.06 -6.41
C THR A 48 4.46 5.70 -6.85
N LEU A 49 5.41 5.74 -7.78
CA LEU A 49 6.33 4.63 -7.91
C LEU A 49 7.08 4.49 -6.58
N GLY A 50 7.33 3.27 -6.15
CA GLY A 50 8.04 3.02 -4.90
C GLY A 50 7.17 2.78 -3.68
N GLY A 51 5.84 2.82 -3.84
CA GLY A 51 4.94 2.29 -2.81
C GLY A 51 4.33 3.27 -1.83
N LEU A 52 4.37 4.58 -2.10
CA LEU A 52 3.68 5.54 -1.25
C LEU A 52 2.31 5.90 -1.84
N GLN A 53 1.31 6.01 -0.98
CA GLN A 53 0.00 6.54 -1.33
C GLN A 53 -0.30 7.71 -0.43
N PHE A 54 -0.66 8.86 -1.01
CA PHE A 54 -1.09 10.03 -0.25
C PHE A 54 -2.59 10.17 -0.36
N ILE A 55 -3.26 10.31 0.79
CA ILE A 55 -4.69 10.54 0.86
C ILE A 55 -4.89 11.96 1.38
N HIS A 56 -5.54 12.80 0.58
CA HIS A 56 -5.76 14.20 0.96
C HIS A 56 -6.74 14.27 2.12
N GLN A 57 -6.27 14.80 3.25
CA GLN A 57 -7.06 14.93 4.47
C GLN A 57 -6.70 16.25 5.13
N PRO A 58 -7.27 17.39 4.62
CA PRO A 58 -6.87 18.72 5.09
C PRO A 58 -7.10 18.93 6.59
N ASP A 59 -8.08 18.24 7.16
CA ASP A 59 -8.43 18.40 8.58
C ASP A 59 -7.65 17.47 9.50
N PHE A 60 -6.70 16.70 8.97
CA PHE A 60 -5.93 15.80 9.81
C PHE A 60 -5.13 16.58 10.85
N ALA A 61 -5.37 16.29 12.12
CA ALA A 61 -4.79 17.04 13.24
C ALA A 61 -3.81 16.22 14.08
N GLY A 62 -3.68 14.93 13.80
CA GLY A 62 -2.80 14.07 14.60
C GLY A 62 -1.33 14.33 14.30
N PRO A 63 -0.48 14.46 15.34
CA PRO A 63 0.97 14.54 15.13
C PRO A 63 1.57 13.20 14.74
N GLU A 64 0.99 12.12 15.22
CA GLU A 64 1.46 10.75 15.00
C GLU A 64 0.38 9.93 14.33
N GLY A 65 0.76 8.75 13.84
CA GLY A 65 -0.21 7.80 13.31
C GLY A 65 -0.82 8.21 11.99
N ARG A 66 -0.08 8.90 11.15
CA ARG A 66 -0.57 9.34 9.84
C ARG A 66 -0.75 8.20 8.86
N MET A 67 -0.23 7.02 9.17
CA MET A 67 -0.39 5.86 8.31
C MET A 67 -1.85 5.41 8.32
N ALA A 68 -2.46 5.34 7.14
CA ALA A 68 -3.86 4.94 7.02
C ALA A 68 -4.00 3.42 6.94
N HIS A 69 -3.18 2.78 6.10
CA HIS A 69 -3.22 1.32 5.95
C HIS A 69 -1.99 0.83 5.19
N LEU A 70 -1.80 -0.48 5.24
CA LEU A 70 -0.86 -1.18 4.36
C LEU A 70 -1.62 -1.82 3.21
N GLY A 71 -1.09 -1.71 1.99
CA GLY A 71 -1.64 -2.42 0.83
C GLY A 71 -0.76 -3.63 0.52
N ILE A 72 -1.33 -4.81 0.55
CA ILE A 72 -0.62 -6.08 0.36
C ILE A 72 -1.11 -6.73 -0.93
N MET A 73 -0.22 -6.91 -1.88
CA MET A 73 -0.53 -7.58 -3.14
C MET A 73 -0.36 -9.08 -2.96
N CYS A 74 -1.43 -9.83 -3.20
CA CYS A 74 -1.50 -11.25 -2.92
C CYS A 74 -1.50 -12.08 -4.20
N GLU A 75 -0.72 -13.13 -4.21
CA GLU A 75 -0.73 -14.11 -5.29
C GLU A 75 -2.08 -14.80 -5.38
N ASP A 76 -2.67 -15.12 -4.22
CA ASP A 76 -3.98 -15.77 -4.09
C ASP A 76 -4.72 -15.09 -2.93
N LEU A 77 -5.60 -14.16 -3.26
CA LEU A 77 -6.33 -13.37 -2.27
C LEU A 77 -7.19 -14.26 -1.36
N GLU A 78 -7.90 -15.24 -1.92
CA GLU A 78 -8.78 -16.08 -1.12
C GLU A 78 -8.00 -16.91 -0.11
N ALA A 79 -6.85 -17.44 -0.50
CA ALA A 79 -5.99 -18.18 0.42
C ALA A 79 -5.45 -17.25 1.52
N ALA A 80 -5.07 -16.02 1.17
CA ALA A 80 -4.57 -15.04 2.14
C ALA A 80 -5.64 -14.67 3.16
N LEU A 81 -6.87 -14.41 2.70
CA LEU A 81 -7.98 -14.08 3.59
C LEU A 81 -8.33 -15.24 4.53
N ALA A 82 -8.38 -16.45 3.99
CA ALA A 82 -8.66 -17.64 4.81
C ALA A 82 -7.59 -17.82 5.90
N ALA A 83 -6.33 -17.64 5.53
CA ALA A 83 -5.23 -17.72 6.49
C ALA A 83 -5.33 -16.62 7.55
N ALA A 84 -5.61 -15.39 7.13
CA ALA A 84 -5.69 -14.24 8.03
C ALA A 84 -6.77 -14.41 9.10
N HIS A 85 -7.91 -14.97 8.74
CA HIS A 85 -9.01 -15.14 9.69
C HIS A 85 -8.70 -16.10 10.83
N ARG A 86 -7.63 -16.86 10.75
CA ARG A 86 -7.15 -17.69 11.87
C ARG A 86 -6.41 -16.88 12.93
N PHE A 87 -6.16 -15.59 12.68
CA PHE A 87 -5.36 -14.73 13.56
C PHE A 87 -6.16 -13.67 14.31
N GLY A 88 -7.48 -13.82 14.39
CA GLY A 88 -8.30 -12.91 15.16
C GLY A 88 -8.54 -11.56 14.53
N VAL A 89 -8.43 -11.48 13.21
CA VAL A 89 -8.71 -10.23 12.48
C VAL A 89 -10.20 -10.00 12.34
N SER A 90 -10.59 -8.75 12.10
CA SER A 90 -11.98 -8.40 11.83
C SER A 90 -12.09 -7.68 10.49
N GLU A 91 -13.21 -7.93 9.79
CA GLU A 91 -13.48 -7.28 8.52
C GLU A 91 -13.86 -5.82 8.74
N MET A 92 -13.31 -4.93 7.92
CA MET A 92 -13.60 -3.51 7.99
C MET A 92 -14.74 -3.13 7.04
N PRO A 93 -15.39 -1.96 7.27
CA PRO A 93 -16.54 -1.56 6.45
C PRO A 93 -16.25 -1.41 4.95
N GLN A 94 -15.00 -1.20 4.56
CA GLN A 94 -14.62 -1.00 3.17
C GLN A 94 -14.83 -2.25 2.32
N GLY A 95 -14.76 -3.45 2.92
CA GLY A 95 -14.97 -4.69 2.19
C GLY A 95 -14.28 -5.87 2.86
N ARG A 96 -14.55 -7.07 2.33
CA ARG A 96 -14.01 -8.31 2.89
C ARG A 96 -12.50 -8.44 2.77
N ASN A 97 -11.90 -7.68 1.88
CA ASN A 97 -10.45 -7.65 1.69
C ASN A 97 -9.75 -6.57 2.53
N TRP A 98 -10.51 -5.87 3.36
CA TRP A 98 -9.99 -4.91 4.31
C TRP A 98 -10.10 -5.49 5.71
N LEU A 99 -8.95 -5.70 6.36
CA LEU A 99 -8.92 -6.35 7.65
C LEU A 99 -8.24 -5.46 8.70
N ARG A 100 -8.81 -5.46 9.90
CA ARG A 100 -8.16 -4.82 11.05
C ARG A 100 -7.51 -5.90 11.90
N LEU A 101 -6.22 -5.76 12.12
CA LEU A 101 -5.47 -6.67 12.99
C LEU A 101 -5.81 -6.41 14.46
N PRO A 102 -5.57 -7.37 15.35
CA PRO A 102 -5.91 -7.19 16.76
C PRO A 102 -5.28 -5.97 17.43
N ASP A 103 -4.13 -5.51 16.95
CA ASP A 103 -3.45 -4.32 17.46
C ASP A 103 -3.97 -3.02 16.85
N GLY A 104 -4.94 -3.08 15.91
CA GLY A 104 -5.52 -1.91 15.30
C GLY A 104 -5.02 -1.55 13.91
N LEU A 105 -3.97 -2.22 13.42
CA LEU A 105 -3.44 -1.94 12.09
C LEU A 105 -4.45 -2.33 11.01
N ALA A 106 -4.70 -1.42 10.06
CA ALA A 106 -5.57 -1.68 8.92
C ALA A 106 -4.74 -2.21 7.75
N VAL A 107 -5.21 -3.25 7.10
CA VAL A 107 -4.54 -3.88 5.97
C VAL A 107 -5.53 -4.11 4.84
N GLU A 108 -5.17 -3.70 3.65
CA GLU A 108 -5.92 -3.96 2.43
C GLU A 108 -5.23 -5.08 1.65
N PHE A 109 -5.94 -6.19 1.40
CA PHE A 109 -5.41 -7.27 0.57
C PHE A 109 -5.93 -7.13 -0.84
N ILE A 110 -5.03 -7.28 -1.83
CA ILE A 110 -5.34 -7.03 -3.25
C ILE A 110 -4.91 -8.26 -4.05
N GLN A 111 -5.77 -8.72 -4.95
CA GLN A 111 -5.44 -9.83 -5.85
C GLN A 111 -4.49 -9.33 -6.95
N ALA A 112 -3.32 -9.93 -7.06
CA ALA A 112 -2.38 -9.63 -8.12
C ALA A 112 -2.89 -10.16 -9.46
N VAL A 113 -2.79 -9.34 -10.51
CA VAL A 113 -3.14 -9.74 -11.87
C VAL A 113 -2.06 -9.20 -12.81
N PRO A 114 -1.25 -10.06 -13.40
CA PRO A 114 -1.20 -11.52 -13.21
C PRO A 114 -0.63 -11.91 -11.85
N ALA A 115 -1.08 -13.03 -11.31
CA ALA A 115 -0.64 -13.48 -9.98
C ALA A 115 0.88 -13.69 -9.88
N LYS A 116 1.52 -14.04 -10.98
CA LYS A 116 2.97 -14.28 -11.03
C LYS A 116 3.81 -13.02 -10.80
N CYS A 117 3.21 -11.82 -10.85
CA CYS A 117 3.96 -10.60 -10.57
C CYS A 117 4.46 -10.55 -9.12
N VAL A 118 3.81 -11.27 -8.22
CA VAL A 118 4.28 -11.38 -6.83
C VAL A 118 5.65 -12.05 -6.78
N ALA A 119 5.82 -13.13 -7.53
CA ALA A 119 7.13 -13.82 -7.59
C ALA A 119 8.22 -12.88 -8.13
N GLN A 120 7.88 -12.07 -9.12
CA GLN A 120 8.81 -11.09 -9.67
C GLN A 120 9.19 -10.03 -8.63
N ALA A 121 8.21 -9.51 -7.91
CA ALA A 121 8.47 -8.51 -6.86
C ALA A 121 9.33 -9.08 -5.74
N LEU A 122 9.06 -10.31 -5.32
CA LEU A 122 9.82 -10.96 -4.25
C LEU A 122 11.23 -11.37 -4.67
N ALA A 123 11.50 -11.42 -5.97
CA ALA A 123 12.85 -11.72 -6.47
C ALA A 123 13.79 -10.52 -6.39
N ILE A 124 13.26 -9.31 -6.12
CA ILE A 124 14.07 -8.10 -6.02
C ILE A 124 14.74 -8.07 -4.66
N ASP A 125 16.07 -7.97 -4.66
CA ASP A 125 16.84 -7.77 -3.44
C ASP A 125 17.62 -6.46 -3.58
N PRO A 126 17.10 -5.36 -3.02
CA PRO A 126 17.74 -4.05 -3.18
C PRO A 126 19.07 -3.92 -2.44
N ARG A 127 19.41 -4.90 -1.62
CA ARG A 127 20.68 -4.91 -0.89
C ARG A 127 21.72 -5.80 -1.54
N ALA A 128 21.36 -6.55 -2.58
CA ALA A 128 22.30 -7.40 -3.28
C ALA A 128 23.32 -6.51 -4.02
N GLU A 129 24.60 -6.87 -3.97
CA GLU A 129 25.59 -6.20 -4.78
C GLU A 129 25.35 -6.49 -6.25
N VAL A 130 25.38 -5.43 -7.06
CA VAL A 130 25.30 -5.57 -8.51
C VAL A 130 26.73 -5.53 -9.04
N THR A 131 27.22 -6.67 -9.52
CA THR A 131 28.52 -6.72 -10.17
C THR A 131 28.33 -6.57 -11.67
N ALA A 132 29.00 -5.59 -12.23
CA ALA A 132 28.92 -5.31 -13.67
C ALA A 132 29.70 -6.38 -14.48
#